data_47eced7e7c7106c87bbc0506eb880916
#
_entry.id   47eced7e7c7106c87bbc0506eb880916
#
_cell.length_a   1.000
_cell.length_b   1.000
_cell.length_c   1.000
_cell.angle_alpha   90.00
_cell.angle_beta   90.00
_cell.angle_gamma   90.00
#
_symmetry.space_group_name_H-M   'P 1'
#
loop_
_entity.id
_entity.type
_entity.pdbx_description
1 polymer ?
#
loop_
_entity_poly.entity_id
_entity_poly.type
_entity_poly.pdbx_seq_one_letter_code
_entity_poly.pdbx_strand_id
1 'polypeptide(L)'
;MPVAVIQMVSQSDVLANLARARVLLEQAAAGGARLAVLPENFAAMGRRDVADLGRAEAFGQGPILPWLKQVARDLRLWVVAGTLPLPPVDRPEAKAHACSLLVDDQGQIVARYDKLHLFDVDVADNRGRYRESDDYAYGGNVVVADTPVGRVGLTVCYDLRFPELYSELRAAGAELITAPSAFTAVTGAAHWEVLIRARAIETQCYVLAAAQGGVHPGPRETFGHAAIVDPWGRVLAQQDQGEAVLLAERDSSEQASIRARMPVASHRRFFSQGARQRPVQDDEFKA
;
A
#
# COMPACT_ATOMS: atom_id res chain seq x y z
N MET A 1 18.71 -5.56 7.07
CA MET A 1 18.39 -4.12 6.98
C MET A 1 16.98 -3.89 7.48
N PRO A 2 16.81 -3.01 8.49
CA PRO A 2 15.50 -2.80 9.11
C PRO A 2 14.51 -2.13 8.16
N VAL A 3 13.28 -2.61 8.19
CA VAL A 3 12.11 -2.02 7.51
C VAL A 3 11.04 -1.70 8.53
N ALA A 4 10.22 -0.69 8.24
CA ALA A 4 9.12 -0.29 9.11
C ALA A 4 7.77 -0.36 8.39
N VAL A 5 6.74 -0.71 9.14
CA VAL A 5 5.34 -0.64 8.74
C VAL A 5 4.60 0.21 9.74
N ILE A 6 3.80 1.15 9.25
CA ILE A 6 3.07 2.13 10.08
C ILE A 6 1.59 1.75 10.11
N GLN A 7 1.01 1.72 11.32
CA GLN A 7 -0.44 1.71 11.52
C GLN A 7 -0.90 3.10 11.97
N MET A 8 -1.97 3.61 11.35
CA MET A 8 -2.55 4.92 11.67
C MET A 8 -4.05 4.81 11.93
N VAL A 9 -4.61 5.86 12.53
CA VAL A 9 -6.05 6.10 12.63
C VAL A 9 -6.36 7.46 12.01
N SER A 10 -6.15 7.56 10.69
CA SER A 10 -6.27 8.82 9.96
C SER A 10 -7.70 9.36 9.96
N GLN A 11 -7.81 10.67 10.00
CA GLN A 11 -9.05 11.43 10.03
C GLN A 11 -9.22 12.25 8.75
N SER A 12 -10.23 13.13 8.68
CA SER A 12 -10.45 13.99 7.52
C SER A 12 -9.51 15.20 7.44
N ASP A 13 -8.87 15.59 8.54
CA ASP A 13 -7.93 16.70 8.60
C ASP A 13 -6.55 16.27 8.08
N VAL A 14 -6.20 16.80 6.91
CA VAL A 14 -4.93 16.49 6.23
C VAL A 14 -3.73 16.89 7.08
N LEU A 15 -3.71 18.11 7.62
CA LEU A 15 -2.56 18.63 8.35
C LEU A 15 -2.32 17.87 9.66
N ALA A 16 -3.39 17.51 10.36
CA ALA A 16 -3.31 16.68 11.55
C ALA A 16 -2.76 15.27 11.23
N ASN A 17 -3.23 14.65 10.14
CA ASN A 17 -2.71 13.36 9.71
C ASN A 17 -1.23 13.43 9.31
N LEU A 18 -0.81 14.47 8.58
CA LEU A 18 0.59 14.66 8.20
C LEU A 18 1.49 14.87 9.43
N ALA A 19 1.04 15.66 10.40
CA ALA A 19 1.76 15.85 11.66
C ALA A 19 1.90 14.52 12.42
N ARG A 20 0.85 13.71 12.46
CA ARG A 20 0.89 12.40 13.11
C ARG A 20 1.77 11.40 12.37
N ALA A 21 1.67 11.34 11.04
CA ALA A 21 2.53 10.51 10.20
C ALA A 21 4.02 10.86 10.38
N ARG A 22 4.37 12.16 10.55
CA ARG A 22 5.73 12.59 10.82
C ARG A 22 6.27 11.97 12.12
N VAL A 23 5.52 12.04 13.21
CA VAL A 23 5.93 11.45 14.49
C VAL A 23 6.20 9.96 14.36
N LEU A 24 5.34 9.23 13.64
CA LEU A 24 5.51 7.79 13.44
C LEU A 24 6.71 7.46 12.53
N LEU A 25 6.96 8.28 11.49
CA LEU A 25 8.14 8.13 10.65
C LEU A 25 9.44 8.46 11.40
N GLU A 26 9.42 9.45 12.30
CA GLU A 26 10.56 9.77 13.20
C GLU A 26 10.88 8.58 14.11
N GLN A 27 9.87 7.92 14.67
CA GLN A 27 10.05 6.69 15.45
C GLN A 27 10.63 5.56 14.60
N ALA A 28 10.16 5.37 13.36
CA ALA A 28 10.69 4.38 12.43
C ALA A 28 12.19 4.65 12.12
N ALA A 29 12.53 5.90 11.83
CA ALA A 29 13.91 6.31 11.56
C ALA A 29 14.81 6.14 12.80
N ALA A 30 14.33 6.52 13.98
CA ALA A 30 15.03 6.31 15.25
C ALA A 30 15.27 4.83 15.56
N GLY A 31 14.33 3.95 15.13
CA GLY A 31 14.47 2.49 15.18
C GLY A 31 15.40 1.90 14.10
N GLY A 32 16.04 2.74 13.28
CA GLY A 32 17.01 2.34 12.27
C GLY A 32 16.40 1.90 10.94
N ALA A 33 15.10 2.10 10.71
CA ALA A 33 14.46 1.74 9.45
C ALA A 33 15.10 2.48 8.26
N ARG A 34 15.26 1.75 7.16
CA ARG A 34 15.74 2.30 5.88
C ARG A 34 14.62 2.51 4.89
N LEU A 35 13.49 1.82 5.09
CA LEU A 35 12.24 1.96 4.36
C LEU A 35 11.09 1.91 5.35
N ALA A 36 10.14 2.84 5.23
CA ALA A 36 8.89 2.83 5.97
C ALA A 36 7.68 2.84 5.02
N VAL A 37 6.61 2.13 5.39
CA VAL A 37 5.37 2.06 4.62
C VAL A 37 4.24 2.69 5.42
N LEU A 38 3.65 3.76 4.89
CA LEU A 38 2.43 4.40 5.42
C LEU A 38 1.18 3.65 4.91
N PRO A 39 0.06 3.67 5.64
CA PRO A 39 -1.16 2.97 5.23
C PRO A 39 -1.92 3.68 4.10
N GLU A 40 -2.86 2.97 3.47
CA GLU A 40 -3.82 3.55 2.51
C GLU A 40 -4.56 4.73 3.15
N ASN A 41 -4.78 5.80 2.38
CA ASN A 41 -5.43 7.04 2.82
C ASN A 41 -4.76 7.72 4.04
N PHE A 42 -3.44 7.55 4.21
CA PHE A 42 -2.71 8.05 5.37
C PHE A 42 -2.92 9.55 5.64
N ALA A 43 -3.03 10.35 4.57
CA ALA A 43 -3.17 11.81 4.67
C ALA A 43 -4.63 12.27 4.79
N ALA A 44 -5.59 11.50 4.28
CA ALA A 44 -6.99 11.92 4.24
C ALA A 44 -7.93 10.71 4.22
N MET A 45 -8.62 10.46 5.31
CA MET A 45 -9.56 9.35 5.46
C MET A 45 -10.99 9.88 5.63
N GLY A 46 -11.95 9.33 4.88
CA GLY A 46 -13.37 9.70 4.99
C GLY A 46 -13.75 11.05 4.37
N ARG A 47 -12.89 11.65 3.53
CA ARG A 47 -13.21 12.86 2.78
C ARG A 47 -14.10 12.55 1.58
N ARG A 48 -14.91 13.55 1.16
CA ARG A 48 -15.76 13.49 -0.04
C ARG A 48 -15.19 14.29 -1.21
N ASP A 49 -14.25 15.19 -0.95
CA ASP A 49 -13.62 16.10 -1.92
C ASP A 49 -12.28 15.55 -2.42
N VAL A 50 -12.21 14.25 -2.65
CA VAL A 50 -11.00 13.53 -3.06
C VAL A 50 -10.44 14.08 -4.38
N ALA A 51 -11.33 14.42 -5.33
CA ALA A 51 -10.93 14.97 -6.63
C ALA A 51 -10.27 16.35 -6.49
N ASP A 52 -10.81 17.21 -5.61
CA ASP A 52 -10.25 18.54 -5.37
C ASP A 52 -8.91 18.47 -4.66
N LEU A 53 -8.79 17.57 -3.68
CA LEU A 53 -7.52 17.31 -3.01
C LEU A 53 -6.45 16.85 -4.02
N GLY A 54 -6.78 15.89 -4.88
CA GLY A 54 -5.87 15.39 -5.91
C GLY A 54 -5.46 16.45 -6.92
N ARG A 55 -6.41 17.29 -7.32
CA ARG A 55 -6.15 18.42 -8.23
C ARG A 55 -5.23 19.44 -7.59
N ALA A 56 -5.46 19.80 -6.32
CA ALA A 56 -4.59 20.72 -5.59
C ALA A 56 -3.14 20.19 -5.51
N GLU A 57 -2.96 18.91 -5.23
CA GLU A 57 -1.63 18.28 -5.24
C GLU A 57 -0.97 18.33 -6.63
N ALA A 58 -1.72 18.00 -7.69
CA ALA A 58 -1.20 17.99 -9.05
C ALA A 58 -0.74 19.38 -9.53
N PHE A 59 -1.42 20.45 -9.10
CA PHE A 59 -1.04 21.82 -9.42
C PHE A 59 -0.03 22.44 -8.43
N GLY A 60 0.52 21.64 -7.49
CA GLY A 60 1.51 22.10 -6.52
C GLY A 60 0.94 23.03 -5.43
N GLN A 61 -0.37 23.01 -5.24
CA GLN A 61 -1.10 23.80 -4.24
C GLN A 61 -1.47 22.99 -3.00
N GLY A 62 -1.30 21.66 -3.07
CA GLY A 62 -1.59 20.74 -1.96
C GLY A 62 -0.42 20.61 -0.99
N PRO A 63 -0.70 20.27 0.28
CA PRO A 63 0.33 20.14 1.31
C PRO A 63 1.04 18.77 1.32
N ILE A 64 0.46 17.71 0.70
CA ILE A 64 0.90 16.33 0.92
C ILE A 64 2.23 16.05 0.20
N LEU A 65 2.33 16.37 -1.09
CA LEU A 65 3.55 16.11 -1.87
C LEU A 65 4.78 16.89 -1.37
N PRO A 66 4.69 18.20 -1.08
CA PRO A 66 5.80 18.93 -0.48
C PRO A 66 6.22 18.36 0.87
N TRP A 67 5.26 18.04 1.73
CA TRP A 67 5.50 17.43 3.04
C TRP A 67 6.22 16.08 2.90
N LEU A 68 5.73 15.21 2.01
CA LEU A 68 6.29 13.88 1.80
C LEU A 68 7.76 13.94 1.36
N LYS A 69 8.07 14.80 0.39
CA LYS A 69 9.44 15.03 -0.07
C LYS A 69 10.33 15.58 1.04
N GLN A 70 9.79 16.47 1.88
CA GLN A 70 10.54 17.07 2.97
C GLN A 70 10.81 16.07 4.09
N VAL A 71 9.82 15.30 4.54
CA VAL A 71 10.00 14.35 5.64
C VAL A 71 10.96 13.23 5.27
N ALA A 72 10.91 12.73 4.02
CA ALA A 72 11.84 11.71 3.54
C ALA A 72 13.31 12.21 3.60
N ARG A 73 13.57 13.47 3.18
CA ARG A 73 14.89 14.10 3.28
C ARG A 73 15.33 14.31 4.72
N ASP A 74 14.48 14.90 5.54
CA ASP A 74 14.80 15.24 6.94
C ASP A 74 15.22 13.99 7.72
N LEU A 75 14.50 12.89 7.49
CA LEU A 75 14.72 11.62 8.18
C LEU A 75 15.72 10.70 7.49
N ARG A 76 16.18 11.03 6.28
CA ARG A 76 17.00 10.16 5.41
C ARG A 76 16.38 8.75 5.29
N LEU A 77 15.06 8.72 5.07
CA LEU A 77 14.24 7.54 5.09
C LEU A 77 13.52 7.37 3.75
N TRP A 78 13.62 6.20 3.15
CA TRP A 78 12.76 5.83 2.03
C TRP A 78 11.33 5.62 2.52
N VAL A 79 10.35 6.19 1.83
CA VAL A 79 8.95 6.15 2.26
C VAL A 79 8.06 5.66 1.12
N VAL A 80 7.28 4.61 1.39
CA VAL A 80 6.10 4.27 0.58
C VAL A 80 4.91 5.02 1.17
N ALA A 81 4.41 6.00 0.41
CA ALA A 81 3.37 6.92 0.86
C ALA A 81 1.98 6.33 0.66
N GLY A 82 1.70 5.19 1.26
CA GLY A 82 0.39 4.54 1.32
C GLY A 82 -0.45 4.81 0.08
N THR A 83 -1.47 5.66 0.20
CA THR A 83 -2.13 6.27 -0.96
C THR A 83 -2.47 7.74 -0.76
N LEU A 84 -2.46 8.46 -1.88
CA LEU A 84 -3.02 9.79 -2.02
C LEU A 84 -3.73 9.89 -3.39
N PRO A 85 -4.77 10.73 -3.52
CA PRO A 85 -5.43 10.94 -4.81
C PRO A 85 -4.53 11.75 -5.73
N LEU A 86 -4.16 11.20 -6.89
CA LEU A 86 -3.40 11.93 -7.91
C LEU A 86 -3.94 11.63 -9.30
N PRO A 87 -4.27 12.64 -10.11
CA PRO A 87 -4.56 12.43 -11.52
C PRO A 87 -3.31 11.99 -12.29
N PRO A 88 -3.46 11.50 -13.53
CA PRO A 88 -2.32 11.29 -14.43
C PRO A 88 -1.51 12.58 -14.60
N VAL A 89 -0.17 12.44 -14.67
CA VAL A 89 0.74 13.60 -14.77
C VAL A 89 0.48 14.43 -16.04
N ASP A 90 0.17 13.75 -17.14
CA ASP A 90 -0.13 14.35 -18.45
C ASP A 90 -1.57 14.89 -18.57
N ARG A 91 -2.45 14.57 -17.62
CA ARG A 91 -3.87 14.95 -17.63
C ARG A 91 -4.35 15.31 -16.21
N PRO A 92 -3.91 16.45 -15.66
CA PRO A 92 -4.20 16.86 -14.27
C PRO A 92 -5.69 17.10 -13.98
N GLU A 93 -6.52 17.25 -15.03
CA GLU A 93 -7.97 17.40 -14.93
C GLU A 93 -8.71 16.05 -14.96
N ALA A 94 -8.01 14.96 -15.28
CA ALA A 94 -8.65 13.65 -15.33
C ALA A 94 -8.97 13.15 -13.91
N LYS A 95 -9.77 12.09 -13.84
CA LYS A 95 -10.11 11.40 -12.60
C LYS A 95 -8.83 10.90 -11.91
N ALA A 96 -8.73 11.15 -10.62
CA ALA A 96 -7.56 10.73 -9.84
C ALA A 96 -7.47 9.20 -9.73
N HIS A 97 -6.26 8.70 -9.52
CA HIS A 97 -5.99 7.35 -9.08
C HIS A 97 -5.75 7.32 -7.56
N ALA A 98 -6.08 6.21 -6.90
CA ALA A 98 -5.55 5.91 -5.58
C ALA A 98 -4.07 5.54 -5.75
N CYS A 99 -3.19 6.53 -5.59
CA CYS A 99 -1.80 6.47 -6.00
C CYS A 99 -0.86 6.20 -4.83
N SER A 100 -0.05 5.15 -4.91
CA SER A 100 1.06 4.90 -3.98
C SER A 100 2.36 5.41 -4.58
N LEU A 101 3.12 6.19 -3.80
CA LEU A 101 4.40 6.75 -4.23
C LEU A 101 5.54 6.15 -3.41
N LEU A 102 6.64 5.82 -4.07
CA LEU A 102 7.91 5.54 -3.42
C LEU A 102 8.80 6.79 -3.51
N VAL A 103 9.21 7.30 -2.36
CA VAL A 103 10.09 8.47 -2.25
C VAL A 103 11.40 8.05 -1.60
N ASP A 104 12.52 8.48 -2.18
CA ASP A 104 13.85 8.18 -1.67
C ASP A 104 14.25 9.12 -0.51
N ASP A 105 15.41 8.86 0.08
CA ASP A 105 15.99 9.63 1.19
C ASP A 105 16.52 11.01 0.79
N GLN A 106 16.44 11.36 -0.51
CA GLN A 106 16.69 12.71 -1.05
C GLN A 106 15.36 13.46 -1.34
N GLY A 107 14.22 12.83 -1.07
CA GLY A 107 12.90 13.37 -1.34
C GLY A 107 12.50 13.35 -2.81
N GLN A 108 13.12 12.48 -3.63
CA GLN A 108 12.71 12.29 -5.01
C GLN A 108 11.65 11.18 -5.11
N ILE A 109 10.62 11.41 -5.92
CA ILE A 109 9.65 10.36 -6.24
C ILE A 109 10.30 9.45 -7.27
N VAL A 110 10.62 8.22 -6.87
CA VAL A 110 11.32 7.23 -7.70
C VAL A 110 10.39 6.20 -8.34
N ALA A 111 9.19 6.02 -7.78
CA ALA A 111 8.16 5.18 -8.39
C ALA A 111 6.76 5.67 -8.04
N ARG A 112 5.83 5.43 -8.96
CA ARG A 112 4.39 5.67 -8.82
C ARG A 112 3.63 4.42 -9.21
N TYR A 113 2.73 3.98 -8.35
CA TYR A 113 1.79 2.90 -8.60
C TYR A 113 0.36 3.41 -8.45
N ASP A 114 -0.43 3.31 -9.48
CA ASP A 114 -1.85 3.60 -9.48
C ASP A 114 -2.61 2.28 -9.25
N LYS A 115 -3.45 2.23 -8.21
CA LYS A 115 -4.17 1.04 -7.77
C LYS A 115 -4.91 0.35 -8.92
N LEU A 116 -4.61 -0.93 -9.14
CA LEU A 116 -5.18 -1.71 -10.25
C LEU A 116 -6.60 -2.17 -9.98
N HIS A 117 -6.90 -2.55 -8.72
CA HIS A 117 -8.20 -3.12 -8.36
C HIS A 117 -8.91 -2.22 -7.36
N LEU A 118 -10.02 -1.62 -7.79
CA LEU A 118 -10.83 -0.72 -6.96
C LEU A 118 -11.86 -1.51 -6.14
N PHE A 119 -12.13 -1.03 -4.92
CA PHE A 119 -12.99 -1.70 -3.95
C PHE A 119 -14.47 -1.36 -4.19
N ASP A 120 -15.07 -2.02 -5.18
CA ASP A 120 -16.49 -1.90 -5.53
C ASP A 120 -17.23 -3.15 -5.02
N VAL A 121 -17.73 -3.07 -3.79
CA VAL A 121 -18.31 -4.22 -3.09
C VAL A 121 -19.45 -3.81 -2.17
N ASP A 122 -20.29 -4.76 -1.82
CA ASP A 122 -21.24 -4.66 -0.74
C ASP A 122 -20.72 -5.48 0.45
N VAL A 123 -20.67 -4.86 1.64
CA VAL A 123 -20.14 -5.45 2.87
C VAL A 123 -21.22 -5.38 3.95
N ALA A 124 -21.34 -6.43 4.75
CA ALA A 124 -22.28 -6.46 5.87
C ALA A 124 -21.72 -5.68 7.08
N ASP A 125 -21.47 -4.38 6.90
CA ASP A 125 -21.05 -3.43 7.93
C ASP A 125 -21.97 -2.20 7.97
N ASN A 126 -21.67 -1.23 8.83
CA ASN A 126 -22.51 -0.03 9.01
C ASN A 126 -22.58 0.88 7.77
N ARG A 127 -21.64 0.77 6.82
CA ARG A 127 -21.64 1.53 5.57
C ARG A 127 -22.38 0.79 4.45
N GLY A 128 -22.31 -0.53 4.44
CA GLY A 128 -23.02 -1.42 3.53
C GLY A 128 -22.46 -1.44 2.11
N ARG A 129 -22.21 -0.29 1.50
CA ARG A 129 -21.82 -0.17 0.08
C ARG A 129 -20.56 0.64 -0.09
N TYR A 130 -19.63 0.10 -0.88
CA TYR A 130 -18.39 0.74 -1.29
C TYR A 130 -18.31 0.78 -2.81
N ARG A 131 -18.02 1.94 -3.37
CA ARG A 131 -17.81 2.16 -4.81
C ARG A 131 -16.62 3.10 -4.97
N GLU A 132 -15.42 2.51 -4.91
CA GLU A 132 -14.18 3.27 -5.03
C GLU A 132 -14.02 3.82 -6.46
N SER A 133 -14.60 3.13 -7.44
CA SER A 133 -14.63 3.59 -8.83
C SER A 133 -15.48 4.86 -9.06
N ASP A 134 -16.30 5.28 -8.10
CA ASP A 134 -16.99 6.59 -8.19
C ASP A 134 -15.98 7.74 -8.09
N ASP A 135 -14.94 7.56 -7.24
CA ASP A 135 -13.94 8.58 -6.92
C ASP A 135 -12.62 8.42 -7.70
N TYR A 136 -12.22 7.18 -8.03
CA TYR A 136 -10.91 6.85 -8.60
C TYR A 136 -11.01 6.16 -9.95
N ALA A 137 -9.98 6.37 -10.78
CA ALA A 137 -9.75 5.61 -12.01
C ALA A 137 -8.84 4.39 -11.71
N TYR A 138 -9.00 3.32 -12.51
CA TYR A 138 -8.16 2.12 -12.45
C TYR A 138 -6.73 2.45 -12.92
N GLY A 139 -5.73 1.89 -12.24
CA GLY A 139 -4.36 1.84 -12.73
C GLY A 139 -4.15 0.84 -13.85
N GLY A 140 -2.93 0.79 -14.37
CA GLY A 140 -2.64 -0.05 -15.54
C GLY A 140 -1.31 -0.80 -15.50
N ASN A 141 -0.46 -0.61 -14.52
CA ASN A 141 0.91 -1.09 -14.56
C ASN A 141 1.32 -1.83 -13.29
N VAL A 142 2.07 -2.91 -13.46
CA VAL A 142 2.84 -3.55 -12.39
C VAL A 142 4.10 -2.72 -12.13
N VAL A 143 4.38 -2.39 -10.88
CA VAL A 143 5.51 -1.52 -10.51
C VAL A 143 6.43 -2.20 -9.51
N VAL A 144 7.71 -2.33 -9.88
CA VAL A 144 8.80 -2.78 -9.01
C VAL A 144 9.93 -1.75 -9.10
N ALA A 145 10.46 -1.32 -7.97
CA ALA A 145 11.52 -0.33 -7.90
C ALA A 145 12.69 -0.80 -7.02
N ASP A 146 13.91 -0.38 -7.36
CA ASP A 146 15.10 -0.65 -6.58
C ASP A 146 15.17 0.29 -5.36
N THR A 147 15.53 -0.27 -4.21
CA THR A 147 15.69 0.47 -2.95
C THR A 147 16.93 -0.06 -2.19
N PRO A 148 17.43 0.65 -1.19
CA PRO A 148 18.51 0.14 -0.34
C PRO A 148 18.18 -1.17 0.37
N VAL A 149 16.88 -1.46 0.59
CA VAL A 149 16.46 -2.69 1.27
C VAL A 149 16.13 -3.83 0.29
N GLY A 150 16.32 -3.64 -1.01
CA GLY A 150 16.01 -4.60 -2.08
C GLY A 150 14.92 -4.10 -3.01
N ARG A 151 14.49 -4.94 -3.94
CA ARG A 151 13.47 -4.59 -4.95
C ARG A 151 12.07 -4.66 -4.37
N VAL A 152 11.38 -3.53 -4.38
CA VAL A 152 10.05 -3.35 -3.77
C VAL A 152 8.97 -3.34 -4.84
N GLY A 153 8.03 -4.29 -4.75
CA GLY A 153 6.79 -4.28 -5.51
C GLY A 153 5.70 -3.47 -4.79
N LEU A 154 5.00 -2.64 -5.52
CA LEU A 154 3.94 -1.79 -4.97
C LEU A 154 2.55 -2.39 -5.24
N THR A 155 1.73 -2.49 -4.20
CA THR A 155 0.29 -2.82 -4.26
C THR A 155 -0.49 -1.97 -3.28
N VAL A 156 -1.83 -1.98 -3.37
CA VAL A 156 -2.71 -1.26 -2.45
C VAL A 156 -3.94 -2.11 -2.10
N CYS A 157 -4.10 -2.44 -0.82
CA CYS A 157 -5.34 -2.89 -0.18
C CYS A 157 -6.08 -4.01 -0.93
N TYR A 158 -7.07 -3.68 -1.73
CA TYR A 158 -7.90 -4.63 -2.46
C TYR A 158 -7.12 -5.51 -3.43
N ASP A 159 -5.95 -5.04 -3.89
CA ASP A 159 -4.99 -5.82 -4.70
C ASP A 159 -4.58 -7.13 -4.02
N LEU A 160 -4.64 -7.21 -2.68
CA LEU A 160 -4.38 -8.44 -1.92
C LEU A 160 -5.26 -9.63 -2.35
N ARG A 161 -6.41 -9.40 -2.97
CA ARG A 161 -7.31 -10.47 -3.41
C ARG A 161 -6.96 -11.06 -4.77
N PHE A 162 -5.99 -10.49 -5.47
CA PHE A 162 -5.63 -10.84 -6.85
C PHE A 162 -4.21 -11.41 -6.91
N PRO A 163 -4.05 -12.75 -6.76
CA PRO A 163 -2.74 -13.41 -6.71
C PRO A 163 -1.94 -13.23 -8.01
N GLU A 164 -2.62 -12.95 -9.13
CA GLU A 164 -1.99 -12.71 -10.41
C GLU A 164 -1.03 -11.52 -10.36
N LEU A 165 -1.46 -10.40 -9.75
CA LEU A 165 -0.61 -9.22 -9.57
C LEU A 165 0.64 -9.56 -8.77
N TYR A 166 0.49 -10.29 -7.67
CA TYR A 166 1.61 -10.70 -6.82
C TYR A 166 2.59 -11.61 -7.57
N SER A 167 2.05 -12.46 -8.39
CA SER A 167 2.84 -13.33 -9.28
C SER A 167 3.65 -12.53 -10.30
N GLU A 168 3.07 -11.50 -10.90
CA GLU A 168 3.76 -10.61 -11.85
C GLU A 168 4.84 -9.78 -11.13
N LEU A 169 4.56 -9.26 -9.93
CA LEU A 169 5.57 -8.58 -9.11
C LEU A 169 6.77 -9.49 -8.82
N ARG A 170 6.50 -10.75 -8.46
CA ARG A 170 7.56 -11.74 -8.24
C ARG A 170 8.35 -12.01 -9.52
N ALA A 171 7.69 -12.15 -10.66
CA ALA A 171 8.33 -12.34 -11.96
C ALA A 171 9.18 -11.14 -12.37
N ALA A 172 8.72 -9.92 -12.05
CA ALA A 172 9.46 -8.67 -12.22
C ALA A 172 10.63 -8.51 -11.23
N GLY A 173 10.86 -9.48 -10.34
CA GLY A 173 12.01 -9.55 -9.43
C GLY A 173 11.78 -8.90 -8.06
N ALA A 174 10.55 -8.67 -7.64
CA ALA A 174 10.29 -8.18 -6.29
C ALA A 174 10.87 -9.12 -5.22
N GLU A 175 11.39 -8.50 -4.17
CA GLU A 175 11.91 -9.16 -2.97
C GLU A 175 11.07 -8.80 -1.74
N LEU A 176 10.51 -7.60 -1.75
CA LEU A 176 9.53 -7.12 -0.79
C LEU A 176 8.31 -6.64 -1.56
N ILE A 177 7.11 -6.79 -0.99
CA ILE A 177 5.86 -6.28 -1.56
C ILE A 177 5.16 -5.46 -0.49
N THR A 178 4.78 -4.22 -0.81
CA THR A 178 4.06 -3.35 0.10
C THR A 178 2.55 -3.48 -0.13
N ALA A 179 1.79 -3.47 0.95
CA ALA A 179 0.33 -3.55 0.92
C ALA A 179 -0.31 -2.52 1.88
N PRO A 180 -0.17 -1.21 1.58
CA PRO A 180 -0.91 -0.17 2.31
C PRO A 180 -2.41 -0.43 2.23
N SER A 181 -3.10 -0.45 3.37
CA SER A 181 -4.48 -0.94 3.41
C SER A 181 -5.38 -0.19 4.40
N ALA A 182 -6.68 -0.23 4.10
CA ALA A 182 -7.76 0.23 4.97
C ALA A 182 -8.93 -0.79 4.93
N PHE A 183 -8.63 -2.06 5.22
CA PHE A 183 -9.64 -3.13 5.24
C PHE A 183 -10.73 -2.79 6.25
N THR A 184 -12.00 -3.03 5.89
CA THR A 184 -13.11 -2.91 6.83
C THR A 184 -12.94 -3.89 7.99
N ALA A 185 -13.45 -3.57 9.18
CA ALA A 185 -13.37 -4.48 10.33
C ALA A 185 -13.91 -5.87 10.00
N VAL A 186 -15.03 -5.96 9.26
CA VAL A 186 -15.67 -7.23 8.88
C VAL A 186 -14.81 -8.07 7.93
N THR A 187 -14.36 -7.47 6.83
CA THR A 187 -13.55 -8.21 5.84
C THR A 187 -12.15 -8.47 6.33
N GLY A 188 -11.62 -7.59 7.19
CA GLY A 188 -10.30 -7.75 7.80
C GLY A 188 -10.26 -8.95 8.73
N ALA A 189 -11.23 -9.06 9.64
CA ALA A 189 -11.31 -10.18 10.58
C ALA A 189 -11.36 -11.56 9.88
N ALA A 190 -12.00 -11.63 8.71
CA ALA A 190 -12.14 -12.89 7.98
C ALA A 190 -10.96 -13.19 7.04
N HIS A 191 -10.29 -12.17 6.47
CA HIS A 191 -9.43 -12.39 5.32
C HIS A 191 -8.01 -11.84 5.45
N TRP A 192 -7.77 -10.81 6.28
CA TRP A 192 -6.52 -10.04 6.27
C TRP A 192 -5.28 -10.90 6.50
N GLU A 193 -5.22 -11.59 7.64
CA GLU A 193 -4.04 -12.36 8.01
C GLU A 193 -3.77 -13.49 7.02
N VAL A 194 -4.82 -14.18 6.59
CA VAL A 194 -4.71 -15.28 5.62
C VAL A 194 -4.13 -14.76 4.30
N LEU A 195 -4.62 -13.61 3.80
CA LEU A 195 -4.18 -13.05 2.53
C LEU A 195 -2.73 -12.59 2.58
N ILE A 196 -2.33 -11.77 3.57
CA ILE A 196 -0.96 -11.27 3.64
C ILE A 196 0.07 -12.41 3.76
N ARG A 197 -0.24 -13.44 4.52
CA ARG A 197 0.62 -14.62 4.66
C ARG A 197 0.64 -15.46 3.37
N ALA A 198 -0.51 -15.66 2.71
CA ALA A 198 -0.55 -16.35 1.43
C ALA A 198 0.31 -15.64 0.39
N ARG A 199 0.20 -14.30 0.28
CA ARG A 199 1.03 -13.51 -0.64
C ARG A 199 2.52 -13.66 -0.36
N ALA A 200 2.91 -13.65 0.91
CA ALA A 200 4.31 -13.87 1.30
C ALA A 200 4.82 -15.27 0.90
N ILE A 201 4.04 -16.30 1.18
CA ILE A 201 4.40 -17.70 0.91
C ILE A 201 4.52 -17.97 -0.60
N GLU A 202 3.50 -17.62 -1.37
CA GLU A 202 3.43 -17.94 -2.80
C GLU A 202 4.45 -17.17 -3.65
N THR A 203 4.80 -15.94 -3.24
CA THR A 203 5.82 -15.12 -3.91
C THR A 203 7.21 -15.30 -3.34
N GLN A 204 7.34 -15.84 -2.14
CA GLN A 204 8.58 -15.88 -1.38
C GLN A 204 9.22 -14.50 -1.24
N CYS A 205 8.37 -13.50 -1.00
CA CYS A 205 8.72 -12.10 -0.73
C CYS A 205 8.34 -11.73 0.71
N TYR A 206 9.04 -10.75 1.27
CA TYR A 206 8.52 -10.06 2.45
C TYR A 206 7.26 -9.31 2.09
N VAL A 207 6.22 -9.32 2.95
CA VAL A 207 5.03 -8.50 2.81
C VAL A 207 5.01 -7.45 3.91
N LEU A 208 5.02 -6.17 3.50
CA LEU A 208 4.98 -5.00 4.37
C LEU A 208 3.56 -4.42 4.35
N ALA A 209 2.72 -4.90 5.25
CA ALA A 209 1.29 -4.65 5.26
C ALA A 209 0.91 -3.53 6.25
N ALA A 210 1.03 -2.27 5.81
CA ALA A 210 0.61 -1.11 6.60
C ALA A 210 -0.91 -0.98 6.61
N ALA A 211 -1.50 -0.63 7.76
CA ALA A 211 -2.94 -0.62 7.90
C ALA A 211 -3.49 0.64 8.59
N GLN A 212 -4.72 1.02 8.21
CA GLN A 212 -5.57 1.86 9.04
C GLN A 212 -6.22 0.97 10.10
N GLY A 213 -6.19 1.38 11.39
CA GLY A 213 -6.63 0.53 12.50
C GLY A 213 -7.43 1.25 13.56
N GLY A 214 -8.74 1.44 13.33
CA GLY A 214 -9.62 2.12 14.29
C GLY A 214 -10.86 2.71 13.65
N VAL A 215 -11.44 3.71 14.33
CA VAL A 215 -12.66 4.41 13.91
C VAL A 215 -12.30 5.70 13.17
N HIS A 216 -12.91 5.90 12.02
CA HIS A 216 -12.67 7.04 11.13
C HIS A 216 -13.95 7.88 10.97
N PRO A 217 -13.87 9.06 10.30
CA PRO A 217 -15.06 9.88 10.03
C PRO A 217 -16.14 9.10 9.26
N GLY A 218 -17.40 9.32 9.66
CA GLY A 218 -18.54 8.55 9.19
C GLY A 218 -18.66 7.20 9.88
N PRO A 219 -19.42 6.24 9.35
CA PRO A 219 -19.64 4.93 9.96
C PRO A 219 -18.53 3.92 9.62
N ARG A 220 -17.30 4.38 9.32
CA ARG A 220 -16.20 3.53 8.87
C ARG A 220 -15.31 3.09 10.03
N GLU A 221 -15.17 1.78 10.17
CA GLU A 221 -14.21 1.15 11.06
C GLU A 221 -13.27 0.25 10.24
N THR A 222 -11.97 0.32 10.54
CA THR A 222 -10.96 -0.50 9.87
C THR A 222 -10.34 -1.51 10.83
N PHE A 223 -9.91 -2.63 10.25
CA PHE A 223 -9.47 -3.80 11.01
C PHE A 223 -8.14 -3.61 11.74
N GLY A 224 -7.23 -2.76 11.20
CA GLY A 224 -5.88 -2.68 11.71
C GLY A 224 -5.04 -3.89 11.34
N HIS A 225 -4.38 -4.47 12.34
CA HIS A 225 -3.55 -5.66 12.20
C HIS A 225 -2.41 -5.46 11.18
N ALA A 226 -1.84 -4.22 11.13
CA ALA A 226 -0.63 -3.99 10.36
C ALA A 226 0.41 -5.04 10.71
N ALA A 227 1.13 -5.55 9.71
CA ALA A 227 2.06 -6.65 9.94
C ALA A 227 3.27 -6.62 8.98
N ILE A 228 4.36 -7.22 9.42
CA ILE A 228 5.51 -7.59 8.59
C ILE A 228 5.56 -9.12 8.52
N VAL A 229 5.47 -9.67 7.32
CA VAL A 229 5.47 -11.12 7.10
C VAL A 229 6.70 -11.50 6.28
N ASP A 230 7.41 -12.54 6.70
CA ASP A 230 8.59 -13.04 6.00
C ASP A 230 8.24 -13.98 4.82
N PRO A 231 9.21 -14.31 3.96
CA PRO A 231 9.01 -15.20 2.81
C PRO A 231 8.54 -16.63 3.13
N TRP A 232 8.61 -17.05 4.40
CA TRP A 232 8.11 -18.33 4.88
C TRP A 232 6.67 -18.25 5.41
N GLY A 233 6.10 -17.03 5.48
CA GLY A 233 4.76 -16.76 6.02
C GLY A 233 4.73 -16.58 7.54
N ARG A 234 5.89 -16.38 8.21
CA ARG A 234 5.93 -16.03 9.63
C ARG A 234 5.62 -14.55 9.81
N VAL A 235 4.76 -14.22 10.74
CA VAL A 235 4.50 -12.85 11.17
C VAL A 235 5.64 -12.41 12.10
N LEU A 236 6.47 -11.48 11.64
CA LEU A 236 7.63 -10.99 12.38
C LEU A 236 7.24 -9.88 13.38
N ALA A 237 6.25 -9.07 13.02
CA ALA A 237 5.68 -8.04 13.86
C ALA A 237 4.23 -7.80 13.46
N GLN A 238 3.37 -7.47 14.41
CA GLN A 238 1.95 -7.18 14.20
C GLN A 238 1.45 -6.22 15.27
N GLN A 239 0.46 -5.38 14.91
CA GLN A 239 -0.25 -4.50 15.83
C GLN A 239 -1.75 -4.60 15.57
N ASP A 240 -2.54 -4.93 16.59
CA ASP A 240 -3.98 -5.15 16.43
C ASP A 240 -4.74 -3.86 16.09
N GLN A 241 -4.81 -2.91 16.99
CA GLN A 241 -5.59 -1.67 16.86
C GLN A 241 -4.75 -0.46 17.30
N GLY A 242 -5.20 0.75 16.88
CA GLY A 242 -4.56 2.00 17.22
C GLY A 242 -3.32 2.28 16.37
N GLU A 243 -2.54 3.27 16.77
CA GLU A 243 -1.34 3.69 16.04
C GLU A 243 -0.10 2.97 16.54
N ALA A 244 0.76 2.56 15.60
CA ALA A 244 2.00 1.88 15.92
C ALA A 244 3.04 2.00 14.82
N VAL A 245 4.30 1.78 15.21
CA VAL A 245 5.44 1.55 14.32
C VAL A 245 5.93 0.13 14.54
N LEU A 246 5.87 -0.68 13.51
CA LEU A 246 6.39 -2.04 13.50
C LEU A 246 7.75 -2.06 12.82
N LEU A 247 8.70 -2.73 13.42
CA LEU A 247 10.07 -2.87 12.90
C LEU A 247 10.42 -4.35 12.75
N ALA A 248 11.08 -4.70 11.65
CA ALA A 248 11.69 -6.02 11.48
C ALA A 248 12.94 -5.92 10.62
N GLU A 249 13.87 -6.85 10.85
CA GLU A 249 15.03 -7.04 9.99
C GLU A 249 14.65 -7.84 8.75
N ARG A 250 15.00 -7.31 7.56
CA ARG A 250 15.02 -8.11 6.35
C ARG A 250 16.29 -8.92 6.28
N ASP A 251 16.16 -10.24 6.22
CA ASP A 251 17.24 -11.19 5.96
C ASP A 251 17.20 -11.66 4.50
N SER A 252 18.07 -11.10 3.66
CA SER A 252 18.18 -11.47 2.25
C SER A 252 18.78 -12.85 2.05
N SER A 253 19.62 -13.30 2.97
CA SER A 253 20.27 -14.62 2.90
C SER A 253 19.27 -15.74 3.18
N GLU A 254 18.41 -15.57 4.19
CA GLU A 254 17.33 -16.51 4.48
C GLU A 254 16.32 -16.56 3.33
N GLN A 255 15.95 -15.39 2.76
CA GLN A 255 15.08 -15.34 1.57
C GLN A 255 15.69 -16.10 0.39
N ALA A 256 16.97 -15.91 0.11
CA ALA A 256 17.66 -16.64 -0.95
C ALA A 256 17.69 -18.15 -0.68
N SER A 257 17.93 -18.56 0.56
CA SER A 257 17.92 -19.95 0.99
C SER A 257 16.52 -20.58 0.82
N ILE A 258 15.45 -19.88 1.20
CA ILE A 258 14.07 -20.33 0.99
C ILE A 258 13.80 -20.57 -0.49
N ARG A 259 14.15 -19.61 -1.35
CA ARG A 259 13.96 -19.68 -2.80
C ARG A 259 14.76 -20.82 -3.45
N ALA A 260 15.97 -21.10 -2.96
CA ALA A 260 16.79 -22.18 -3.47
C ALA A 260 16.26 -23.57 -3.06
N ARG A 261 15.84 -23.71 -1.80
CA ARG A 261 15.31 -24.99 -1.28
C ARG A 261 13.93 -25.34 -1.81
N MET A 262 13.10 -24.34 -2.12
CA MET A 262 11.74 -24.50 -2.62
C MET A 262 11.50 -23.54 -3.81
N PRO A 263 11.98 -23.90 -5.02
CA PRO A 263 11.99 -22.98 -6.17
C PRO A 263 10.61 -22.89 -6.84
N VAL A 264 9.59 -22.43 -6.12
CA VAL A 264 8.18 -22.34 -6.54
C VAL A 264 8.04 -21.62 -7.89
N ALA A 265 8.79 -20.53 -8.08
CA ALA A 265 8.73 -19.73 -9.30
C ALA A 265 9.13 -20.54 -10.55
N SER A 266 10.13 -21.43 -10.47
CA SER A 266 10.56 -22.29 -11.59
C SER A 266 9.66 -23.51 -11.81
N HIS A 267 8.88 -23.91 -10.81
CA HIS A 267 7.90 -25.00 -10.92
C HIS A 267 6.57 -24.56 -11.51
N ARG A 268 6.38 -23.27 -11.73
CA ARG A 268 5.15 -22.70 -12.27
C ARG A 268 4.88 -23.22 -13.68
N ARG A 269 3.64 -23.63 -13.96
CA ARG A 269 3.22 -24.16 -15.27
C ARG A 269 2.28 -23.21 -16.01
N PHE A 270 1.60 -22.33 -15.28
CA PHE A 270 0.73 -21.32 -15.86
C PHE A 270 1.43 -19.96 -15.80
N PHE A 271 1.50 -19.30 -16.93
CA PHE A 271 2.03 -17.94 -17.08
C PHE A 271 0.91 -17.07 -17.61
N SER A 272 0.72 -15.90 -17.06
CA SER A 272 -0.11 -14.88 -17.71
C SER A 272 0.59 -14.49 -19.01
N GLN A 273 -0.07 -14.70 -20.14
CA GLN A 273 0.40 -14.16 -21.42
C GLN A 273 0.15 -12.65 -21.38
N GLY A 274 1.15 -11.88 -21.00
CA GLY A 274 1.20 -10.42 -20.87
C GLY A 274 -0.15 -9.81 -20.52
N ALA A 275 -0.26 -9.11 -19.42
CA ALA A 275 -1.52 -8.57 -18.92
C ALA A 275 -2.34 -7.93 -20.06
N ARG A 276 -3.23 -8.68 -20.68
CA ARG A 276 -4.32 -8.09 -21.46
C ARG A 276 -5.22 -7.46 -20.41
N GLN A 277 -5.06 -6.15 -20.23
CA GLN A 277 -6.04 -5.37 -19.51
C GLN A 277 -7.40 -5.70 -20.10
N ARG A 278 -8.31 -6.24 -19.29
CA ARG A 278 -9.70 -6.22 -19.71
C ARG A 278 -10.06 -4.76 -19.91
N PRO A 279 -10.62 -4.37 -21.05
CA PRO A 279 -11.22 -3.06 -21.16
C PRO A 279 -12.24 -2.96 -20.02
N VAL A 280 -12.19 -1.87 -19.28
CA VAL A 280 -13.18 -1.57 -18.23
C VAL A 280 -14.53 -1.53 -18.95
N GLN A 281 -15.36 -2.54 -18.74
CA GLN A 281 -16.76 -2.50 -19.16
C GLN A 281 -17.51 -1.76 -18.05
N ASP A 282 -17.85 -0.51 -18.32
CA ASP A 282 -18.61 0.36 -17.43
C ASP A 282 -20.04 -0.16 -17.08
N ASP A 283 -20.45 -1.30 -17.60
CA ASP A 283 -21.84 -1.76 -17.60
C ASP A 283 -22.15 -3.03 -16.78
N GLU A 284 -21.19 -3.73 -16.19
CA GLU A 284 -21.50 -5.01 -15.49
C GLU A 284 -22.17 -4.87 -14.12
N PHE A 285 -22.38 -3.66 -13.58
CA PHE A 285 -22.98 -3.43 -12.26
C PHE A 285 -24.23 -2.55 -12.25
N LYS A 286 -24.91 -2.43 -13.39
CA LYS A 286 -26.19 -1.73 -13.50
C LYS A 286 -27.40 -2.67 -13.52
N ALA A 287 -27.41 -3.68 -12.67
CA ALA A 287 -28.61 -4.50 -12.45
C ALA A 287 -28.98 -4.52 -10.97
#